data_37516acfb88580f5f3a06de108840904
#
_entry.id   37516acfb88580f5f3a06de108840904
#
_cell.length_a   1.000
_cell.length_b   1.000
_cell.length_c   1.000
_cell.angle_alpha   90.00
_cell.angle_beta   90.00
_cell.angle_gamma   90.00
#
_symmetry.space_group_name_H-M   'P 1'
#
loop_
_entity.id
_entity.type
_entity.pdbx_description
1 polymer ?
#
loop_
_entity_poly.entity_id
_entity_poly.type
_entity_poly.pdbx_seq_one_letter_code
_entity_poly.pdbx_strand_id
1 'polypeptide(L)' 'MATQSKYQSKQFDALSGDLIAILEKHKAPVDLSLMALGNMVTNILLENVQTEAQRLALAEAFSNALKNSLKTK' A
#
# COMPACT_ATOMS: atom_id res chain seq x y z
N MET A 1 -1.11 3.63 17.30
CA MET A 1 -1.46 3.89 16.79
C MET A 1 -2.13 4.09 16.34
N ALA A 2 -2.31 4.12 16.51
CA ALA A 2 -3.04 4.19 15.90
C ALA A 2 -3.26 4.83 15.03
N THR A 3 -3.11 4.60 14.33
CA THR A 3 -3.40 5.23 13.38
C THR A 3 -4.68 5.56 13.21
N GLN A 4 -4.97 6.68 13.10
CA GLN A 4 -6.23 7.05 12.92
C GLN A 4 -6.52 7.12 11.51
N SER A 5 -7.17 6.22 10.98
CA SER A 5 -7.59 6.23 9.60
C SER A 5 -9.01 6.68 9.57
N LYS A 6 -9.41 7.31 8.51
CA LYS A 6 -10.81 7.64 8.35
C LYS A 6 -11.62 6.43 7.94
N TYR A 7 -10.97 5.34 7.67
CA TYR A 7 -11.65 4.11 7.30
C TYR A 7 -11.81 3.23 8.51
N GLN A 8 -12.85 2.43 8.52
CA GLN A 8 -13.08 1.51 9.60
C GLN A 8 -12.11 0.35 9.52
N SER A 9 -11.72 -0.16 10.67
CA SER A 9 -10.82 -1.29 10.72
C SER A 9 -11.36 -2.49 9.96
N LYS A 10 -12.66 -2.69 10.03
CA LYS A 10 -13.28 -3.82 9.36
C LYS A 10 -13.07 -3.73 7.86
N GLN A 11 -13.24 -2.55 7.30
CA GLN A 11 -13.05 -2.35 5.88
C GLN A 11 -11.58 -2.57 5.48
N PHE A 12 -10.69 -2.06 6.28
CA PHE A 12 -9.26 -2.22 6.01
C PHE A 12 -8.86 -3.69 6.08
N ASP A 13 -9.37 -4.39 7.09
CA ASP A 13 -9.05 -5.81 7.25
C ASP A 13 -9.57 -6.64 6.10
N ALA A 14 -10.78 -6.33 5.64
CA ALA A 14 -11.37 -7.07 4.52
C ALA A 14 -10.55 -6.85 3.25
N LEU A 15 -10.17 -5.61 2.99
CA LEU A 15 -9.38 -5.30 1.81
C LEU A 15 -8.01 -5.98 1.86
N SER A 16 -7.36 -5.88 3.01
CA SER A 16 -6.05 -6.50 3.18
C SER A 16 -6.13 -8.01 3.02
N GLY A 17 -7.16 -8.62 3.58
CA GLY A 17 -7.33 -10.06 3.44
C GLY A 17 -7.53 -10.48 2.00
N ASP A 18 -8.31 -9.69 1.24
CA ASP A 18 -8.53 -10.00 -0.15
C ASP A 18 -7.25 -9.89 -0.96
N LEU A 19 -6.43 -8.87 -0.67
CA LEU A 19 -5.17 -8.69 -1.37
C LEU A 19 -4.23 -9.87 -1.11
N ILE A 20 -4.14 -10.28 0.14
CA ILE A 20 -3.30 -11.41 0.50
C ILE A 20 -3.80 -12.67 -0.19
N ALA A 21 -5.12 -12.88 -0.21
CA ALA A 21 -5.69 -14.05 -0.83
C ALA A 21 -5.37 -14.13 -2.31
N ILE A 22 -5.39 -12.98 -2.99
CA ILE A 22 -5.07 -12.95 -4.40
C ILE A 22 -3.61 -13.31 -4.65
N LEU A 23 -2.71 -12.76 -3.85
CA LEU A 23 -1.30 -13.09 -4.00
C LEU A 23 -1.07 -14.59 -3.77
N GLU A 24 -1.76 -15.16 -2.80
CA GLU A 24 -1.63 -16.59 -2.51
C GLU A 24 -2.22 -17.43 -3.63
N LYS A 25 -3.34 -16.99 -4.17
CA LYS A 25 -3.98 -17.70 -5.28
C LYS A 25 -3.03 -17.83 -6.46
N HIS A 26 -2.27 -16.79 -6.73
CA HIS A 26 -1.33 -16.79 -7.83
C HIS A 26 0.03 -17.35 -7.46
N LYS A 27 0.20 -17.72 -6.21
CA LYS A 27 1.48 -18.24 -5.69
C LYS A 27 2.60 -17.29 -6.03
N ALA A 28 2.35 -16.00 -5.88
CA ALA A 28 3.31 -14.98 -6.25
C ALA A 28 4.49 -14.97 -5.30
N PRO A 29 5.70 -15.07 -5.81
CA PRO A 29 6.87 -14.95 -4.94
C PRO A 29 7.03 -13.50 -4.47
N VAL A 30 7.95 -13.32 -3.53
CA VAL A 30 8.11 -12.02 -2.88
C VAL A 30 8.38 -10.90 -3.88
N ASP A 31 9.31 -11.12 -4.79
CA ASP A 31 9.66 -10.06 -5.72
C ASP A 31 8.50 -9.72 -6.66
N LEU A 32 7.77 -10.72 -7.12
CA LEU A 32 6.62 -10.45 -7.98
C LEU A 32 5.54 -9.72 -7.20
N SER A 33 5.30 -10.14 -5.96
CA SER A 33 4.31 -9.48 -5.12
C SER A 33 4.64 -8.01 -4.92
N LEU A 34 5.91 -7.72 -4.62
CA LEU A 34 6.32 -6.34 -4.40
C LEU A 34 6.22 -5.52 -5.67
N MET A 35 6.56 -6.12 -6.81
CA MET A 35 6.46 -5.43 -8.07
C MET A 35 5.01 -5.08 -8.39
N ALA A 36 4.12 -6.04 -8.18
CA ALA A 36 2.70 -5.82 -8.48
C ALA A 36 2.11 -4.75 -7.57
N LEU A 37 2.41 -4.84 -6.28
CA LEU A 37 1.88 -3.86 -5.33
C LEU A 37 2.46 -2.47 -5.57
N GLY A 38 3.75 -2.41 -5.90
CA GLY A 38 4.37 -1.12 -6.22
C GLY A 38 3.75 -0.49 -7.45
N ASN A 39 3.48 -1.31 -8.45
CA ASN A 39 2.86 -0.81 -9.66
C ASN A 39 1.45 -0.30 -9.38
N MET A 40 0.73 -0.95 -8.48
CA MET A 40 -0.58 -0.47 -8.06
C MET A 40 -0.49 0.89 -7.39
N VAL A 41 0.47 1.07 -6.52
CA VAL A 41 0.66 2.35 -5.86
C VAL A 41 0.92 3.43 -6.90
N THR A 42 1.77 3.13 -7.88
CA THR A 42 2.05 4.07 -8.95
C THR A 42 0.79 4.46 -9.70
N ASN A 43 -0.01 3.48 -10.08
CA ASN A 43 -1.22 3.76 -10.83
C ASN A 43 -2.22 4.56 -10.02
N ILE A 44 -2.35 4.24 -8.74
CA ILE A 44 -3.26 4.99 -7.88
C ILE A 44 -2.87 6.46 -7.83
N LEU A 45 -1.57 6.72 -7.69
CA LEU A 45 -1.10 8.10 -7.63
C LEU A 45 -1.26 8.82 -8.95
N LEU A 46 -0.95 8.15 -10.05
CA LEU A 46 -1.06 8.77 -11.36
C LEU A 46 -2.50 9.10 -11.72
N GLU A 47 -3.42 8.25 -11.33
CA GLU A 47 -4.81 8.43 -11.70
C GLU A 47 -5.58 9.38 -10.80
N ASN A 48 -5.12 9.56 -9.57
CA ASN A 48 -5.89 10.32 -8.60
C ASN A 48 -5.24 11.59 -8.09
N VAL A 49 -3.95 11.77 -8.35
CA VAL A 49 -3.23 12.94 -7.87
C VAL A 49 -2.64 13.64 -9.08
N GLN A 50 -2.92 14.93 -9.19
CA GLN A 50 -2.69 15.60 -10.46
C GLN A 50 -1.33 16.24 -10.63
N THR A 51 -0.66 16.58 -9.56
CA THR A 51 0.64 17.23 -9.70
C THR A 51 1.75 16.30 -9.28
N GLU A 52 2.88 16.45 -9.94
CA GLU A 52 4.04 15.65 -9.62
C GLU A 52 4.51 15.89 -8.19
N ALA A 53 4.46 17.13 -7.75
CA ALA A 53 4.89 17.45 -6.40
C ALA A 53 4.07 16.69 -5.36
N GLN A 54 2.75 16.63 -5.57
CA GLN A 54 1.90 15.90 -4.63
C GLN A 54 2.12 14.41 -4.70
N ARG A 55 2.36 13.89 -5.90
CA ARG A 55 2.63 12.46 -6.05
C ARG A 55 3.88 12.06 -5.30
N LEU A 56 4.93 12.88 -5.43
CA LEU A 56 6.18 12.56 -4.75
C LEU A 56 6.04 12.70 -3.24
N ALA A 57 5.27 13.68 -2.78
CA ALA A 57 5.04 13.84 -1.36
C ALA A 57 4.30 12.64 -0.77
N LEU A 58 3.29 12.15 -1.49
CA LEU A 58 2.55 10.98 -1.02
C LEU A 58 3.40 9.72 -1.08
N ALA A 59 4.22 9.60 -2.11
CA ALA A 59 5.13 8.46 -2.21
C ALA A 59 6.12 8.44 -1.06
N GLU A 60 6.60 9.61 -0.67
CA GLU A 60 7.53 9.67 0.44
C GLU A 60 6.85 9.33 1.75
N ALA A 61 5.63 9.84 1.96
CA ALA A 61 4.87 9.49 3.16
C ALA A 61 4.61 8.00 3.23
N PHE A 62 4.25 7.41 2.09
CA PHE A 62 4.00 5.98 2.02
C PHE A 62 5.27 5.19 2.35
N SER A 63 6.39 5.61 1.77
CA SER A 63 7.67 4.96 2.00
C SER A 63 8.07 5.02 3.47
N ASN A 64 7.87 6.19 4.09
CA ASN A 64 8.22 6.35 5.50
C ASN A 64 7.33 5.50 6.39
N ALA A 65 6.05 5.42 6.08
CA ALA A 65 5.15 4.58 6.84
C ALA A 65 5.55 3.12 6.73
N LEU A 66 5.93 2.70 5.53
CA LEU A 66 6.37 1.34 5.30
C LEU A 66 7.61 1.03 6.11
N LYS A 67 8.59 1.93 6.07
CA LYS A 67 9.82 1.72 6.83
C LYS A 67 9.54 1.66 8.32
N ASN A 68 8.68 2.53 8.81
CA ASN A 68 8.35 2.52 10.22
C ASN A 68 7.66 1.25 10.64
N SER A 69 6.80 0.70 9.79
CA SER A 69 6.14 -0.56 10.07
C SER A 69 7.14 -1.69 10.22
N LEU A 70 8.19 -1.66 9.43
CA LEU A 70 9.18 -2.71 9.45
C LEU A 70 10.14 -2.60 10.62
N LYS A 71 10.29 -1.39 11.14
CA LYS A 71 11.20 -1.18 12.26
C LYS A 71 10.58 -1.48 13.59
N THR A 72 9.30 -1.33 13.69
CA THR A 72 8.69 -1.55 14.96
C THR A 72 8.66 -2.98 15.23
N LYS A 73 8.99 -3.34 16.22
CA LYS A 73 8.84 -4.61 16.46
C LYS A 73 9.36 -5.04 17.30
#